data_43465ba926a09e321dae7e2e282f7720
#
_entry.id   43465ba926a09e321dae7e2e282f7720
#
_cell.length_a   1.000
_cell.length_b   1.000
_cell.length_c   1.000
_cell.angle_alpha   90.00
_cell.angle_beta   90.00
_cell.angle_gamma   90.00
#
_symmetry.space_group_name_H-M   'P 1'
#
loop_
_entity.id
_entity.type
_entity.pdbx_description
1 polymer ?
#
loop_
_entity_poly.entity_id
_entity_poly.type
_entity_poly.pdbx_seq_one_letter_code
_entity_poly.pdbx_strand_id
1 'polypeptide(L)'
;THLLEKGGNKKGRESIASKTGIPESLVLTWVNHADLMRINGIAGQYSELQEAAGVDTVKEFSTRNAENLYTKLVETNEKFGLSGRVPSLDSLKDMISQAKILEPTVSH
;
A
#
# COMPACT_ATOMS: atom_id res chain seq x y z
N THR A 1 -7.90 10.30 -2.96
CA THR A 1 -7.46 10.82 -4.24
C THR A 1 -8.43 10.48 -5.36
N HIS A 2 -8.32 11.16 -6.47
CA HIS A 2 -9.16 10.93 -7.62
C HIS A 2 -9.02 9.50 -8.16
N LEU A 3 -7.79 8.99 -8.21
CA LEU A 3 -7.50 7.62 -8.60
C LEU A 3 -8.15 6.62 -7.64
N LEU A 4 -8.04 6.85 -6.33
CA LEU A 4 -8.59 5.98 -5.31
C LEU A 4 -10.11 5.95 -5.36
N GLU A 5 -10.76 7.09 -5.56
CA GLU A 5 -12.21 7.19 -5.68
C GLU A 5 -12.74 6.40 -6.90
N LYS A 6 -12.07 6.52 -8.04
CA LYS A 6 -12.49 5.85 -9.28
C LYS A 6 -12.03 4.41 -9.38
N GLY A 7 -10.85 4.10 -8.87
CA GLY A 7 -10.21 2.78 -8.99
C GLY A 7 -10.33 1.90 -7.76
N GLY A 8 -11.03 2.35 -6.71
CA GLY A 8 -11.15 1.59 -5.47
C GLY A 8 -11.88 0.26 -5.62
N ASN A 9 -12.81 0.14 -6.55
CA ASN A 9 -13.47 -1.13 -6.83
C ASN A 9 -13.06 -1.70 -8.20
N LYS A 10 -13.34 -2.99 -8.39
CA LYS A 10 -12.95 -3.70 -9.60
C LYS A 10 -13.56 -3.10 -10.86
N LYS A 11 -14.83 -2.74 -10.82
CA LYS A 11 -15.54 -2.16 -11.98
C LYS A 11 -14.93 -0.83 -12.40
N GLY A 12 -14.55 0.02 -11.43
CA GLY A 12 -13.87 1.28 -11.72
C GLY A 12 -12.50 1.06 -12.36
N ARG A 13 -11.74 0.08 -11.89
CA ARG A 13 -10.45 -0.27 -12.45
C ARG A 13 -10.57 -0.81 -13.88
N GLU A 14 -11.56 -1.64 -14.14
CA GLU A 14 -11.84 -2.12 -15.51
C GLU A 14 -12.17 -0.97 -16.45
N SER A 15 -12.95 0.00 -16.00
CA SER A 15 -13.29 1.19 -16.77
C SER A 15 -12.05 2.03 -17.10
N ILE A 16 -11.17 2.25 -16.11
CA ILE A 16 -9.92 2.99 -16.32
C ILE A 16 -9.03 2.26 -17.32
N ALA A 17 -8.87 0.96 -17.19
CA ALA A 17 -8.05 0.15 -18.09
C ALA A 17 -8.58 0.21 -19.52
N SER A 18 -9.89 0.09 -19.69
CA SER A 18 -10.54 0.16 -20.99
C SER A 18 -10.35 1.52 -21.68
N LYS A 19 -10.47 2.61 -20.93
CA LYS A 19 -10.36 3.97 -21.48
C LYS A 19 -8.94 4.40 -21.80
N THR A 20 -7.96 3.92 -21.04
CA THR A 20 -6.57 4.36 -21.13
C THR A 20 -5.67 3.40 -21.89
N GLY A 21 -6.09 2.16 -22.07
CA GLY A 21 -5.24 1.09 -22.61
C GLY A 21 -4.19 0.56 -21.63
N ILE A 22 -4.25 1.00 -20.37
CA ILE A 22 -3.34 0.55 -19.31
C ILE A 22 -3.83 -0.80 -18.77
N PRO A 23 -2.96 -1.81 -18.59
CA PRO A 23 -3.38 -3.10 -18.01
C PRO A 23 -4.04 -2.92 -16.65
N GLU A 24 -5.13 -3.64 -16.41
CA GLU A 24 -5.89 -3.57 -15.16
C GLU A 24 -5.03 -3.88 -13.94
N SER A 25 -4.08 -4.83 -14.06
CA SER A 25 -3.15 -5.16 -12.98
C SER A 25 -2.29 -3.97 -12.58
N LEU A 26 -1.87 -3.13 -13.52
CA LEU A 26 -1.09 -1.94 -13.23
C LEU A 26 -1.96 -0.86 -12.59
N VAL A 27 -3.21 -0.72 -13.04
CA VAL A 27 -4.19 0.18 -12.40
C VAL A 27 -4.38 -0.21 -10.94
N LEU A 28 -4.56 -1.51 -10.66
CA LEU A 28 -4.69 -2.00 -9.29
C LEU A 28 -3.46 -1.68 -8.45
N THR A 29 -2.26 -1.87 -8.99
CA THR A 29 -1.01 -1.54 -8.29
C THR A 29 -1.00 -0.07 -7.87
N TRP A 30 -1.34 0.84 -8.78
CA TRP A 30 -1.36 2.28 -8.48
C TRP A 30 -2.43 2.63 -7.45
N VAL A 31 -3.60 1.99 -7.54
CA VAL A 31 -4.70 2.18 -6.57
C VAL A 31 -4.26 1.70 -5.19
N ASN A 32 -3.59 0.56 -5.10
CA ASN A 32 -3.07 0.04 -3.84
C ASN A 32 -2.05 0.99 -3.21
N HIS A 33 -1.13 1.55 -4.02
CA HIS A 33 -0.17 2.55 -3.54
C HIS A 33 -0.87 3.80 -3.02
N ALA A 34 -1.88 4.29 -3.74
CA ALA A 34 -2.66 5.45 -3.31
C ALA A 34 -3.39 5.18 -2.00
N ASP A 35 -3.90 3.95 -1.82
CA ASP A 35 -4.56 3.54 -0.59
C ASP A 35 -3.59 3.56 0.60
N LEU A 36 -2.41 2.98 0.45
CA LEU A 36 -1.39 2.98 1.51
C LEU A 36 -0.94 4.39 1.89
N MET A 37 -0.88 5.30 0.92
CA MET A 37 -0.48 6.69 1.18
C MET A 37 -1.50 7.49 1.99
N ARG A 38 -2.69 6.95 2.27
CA ARG A 38 -3.63 7.52 3.22
C ARG A 38 -3.09 7.50 4.64
N ILE A 39 -2.11 6.63 4.92
CA ILE A 39 -1.45 6.53 6.22
C ILE A 39 -0.36 7.59 6.28
N ASN A 40 -0.36 8.43 7.31
CA ASN A 40 0.69 9.43 7.51
C ASN A 40 2.04 8.73 7.72
N GLY A 41 3.05 9.15 6.98
CA GLY A 41 4.39 8.57 7.03
C GLY A 41 4.67 7.59 5.88
N ILE A 42 3.66 7.20 5.11
CA ILE A 42 3.87 6.36 3.92
C ILE A 42 3.85 7.24 2.67
N ALA A 43 5.01 7.43 2.06
CA ALA A 43 5.18 8.06 0.76
C ALA A 43 5.41 6.98 -0.31
N GLY A 44 5.59 7.38 -1.58
CA GLY A 44 5.72 6.45 -2.70
C GLY A 44 6.73 5.33 -2.50
N GLN A 45 7.93 5.64 -1.99
CA GLN A 45 8.96 4.62 -1.75
C GLN A 45 8.55 3.60 -0.70
N TYR A 46 7.87 4.04 0.36
CA TYR A 46 7.39 3.14 1.41
C TYR A 46 6.22 2.29 0.92
N SER A 47 5.36 2.81 0.04
CA SER A 47 4.27 2.00 -0.53
C SER A 47 4.81 0.88 -1.42
N GLU A 48 5.86 1.15 -2.19
CA GLU A 48 6.54 0.11 -2.98
C GLU A 48 7.18 -0.95 -2.09
N LEU A 49 7.85 -0.54 -1.02
CA LEU A 49 8.46 -1.45 -0.06
C LEU A 49 7.40 -2.32 0.63
N GLN A 50 6.29 -1.73 1.06
CA GLN A 50 5.19 -2.47 1.67
C GLN A 50 4.61 -3.51 0.72
N GLU A 51 4.38 -3.13 -0.53
CA GLU A 51 3.88 -4.06 -1.55
C GLU A 51 4.84 -5.24 -1.77
N ALA A 52 6.14 -4.96 -1.89
CA ALA A 52 7.16 -6.00 -2.05
C ALA A 52 7.22 -6.94 -0.84
N ALA A 53 6.86 -6.45 0.35
CA ALA A 53 6.78 -7.25 1.57
C ALA A 53 5.43 -7.97 1.74
N GLY A 54 4.52 -7.82 0.79
CA GLY A 54 3.22 -8.49 0.81
C GLY A 54 2.08 -7.67 1.40
N VAL A 55 2.28 -6.37 1.61
CA VAL A 55 1.25 -5.49 2.19
C VAL A 55 0.89 -4.42 1.15
N ASP A 56 -0.29 -4.53 0.57
CA ASP A 56 -0.68 -3.69 -0.56
C ASP A 56 -1.83 -2.72 -0.28
N THR A 57 -2.59 -2.89 0.80
CA THR A 57 -3.71 -2.01 1.14
C THR A 57 -3.71 -1.63 2.62
N VAL A 58 -4.47 -0.59 2.96
CA VAL A 58 -4.70 -0.18 4.36
C VAL A 58 -5.30 -1.34 5.17
N LYS A 59 -6.26 -2.05 4.59
CA LYS A 59 -6.89 -3.20 5.25
C LYS A 59 -5.86 -4.28 5.61
N GLU A 60 -4.99 -4.62 4.67
CA GLU A 60 -3.94 -5.61 4.87
C GLU A 60 -2.93 -5.14 5.91
N PHE A 61 -2.53 -3.86 5.84
CA PHE A 61 -1.61 -3.25 6.79
C PHE A 61 -2.15 -3.32 8.22
N SER A 62 -3.46 -3.11 8.40
CA SER A 62 -4.10 -3.11 9.72
C SER A 62 -4.03 -4.46 10.43
N THR A 63 -3.83 -5.55 9.67
CA THR A 63 -3.78 -6.91 10.22
C THR A 63 -2.38 -7.35 10.63
N ARG A 64 -1.35 -6.56 10.35
CA ARG A 64 0.05 -6.98 10.54
C ARG A 64 0.51 -6.77 11.98
N ASN A 65 1.40 -7.66 12.42
CA ASN A 65 2.15 -7.49 13.65
C ASN A 65 3.36 -6.61 13.36
N ALA A 66 3.57 -5.56 14.17
CA ALA A 66 4.60 -4.55 13.89
C ALA A 66 6.02 -5.14 13.87
N GLU A 67 6.35 -6.01 14.82
CA GLU A 67 7.68 -6.63 14.89
C GLU A 67 7.95 -7.53 13.69
N ASN A 68 7.00 -8.37 13.33
CA ASN A 68 7.11 -9.26 12.18
C ASN A 68 7.21 -8.47 10.87
N LEU A 69 6.40 -7.42 10.74
CA LEU A 69 6.43 -6.57 9.56
C LEU A 69 7.76 -5.82 9.46
N TYR A 70 8.28 -5.31 10.56
CA TYR A 70 9.57 -4.63 10.58
C TYR A 70 10.68 -5.54 10.05
N THR A 71 10.76 -6.77 10.55
CA THR A 71 11.73 -7.76 10.09
C THR A 71 11.58 -8.03 8.59
N LYS A 72 10.34 -8.21 8.13
CA LYS A 72 10.04 -8.44 6.72
C LYS A 72 10.44 -7.26 5.84
N LEU A 73 10.21 -6.03 6.30
CA LEU A 73 10.58 -4.83 5.56
C LEU A 73 12.10 -4.68 5.45
N VAL A 74 12.84 -4.95 6.54
CA VAL A 74 14.31 -4.90 6.53
C VAL A 74 14.85 -5.91 5.52
N GLU A 75 14.40 -7.15 5.57
CA GLU A 75 14.82 -8.21 4.64
C GLU A 75 14.48 -7.85 3.18
N THR A 76 13.27 -7.34 2.95
CA THR A 76 12.81 -6.96 1.62
C THR A 76 13.64 -5.80 1.06
N ASN A 77 13.93 -4.81 1.89
CA ASN A 77 14.72 -3.66 1.47
C ASN A 77 16.18 -4.02 1.20
N GLU A 78 16.75 -4.94 1.97
CA GLU A 78 18.10 -5.47 1.72
C GLU A 78 18.15 -6.17 0.35
N LYS A 79 17.09 -6.88 0.00
CA LYS A 79 17.01 -7.63 -1.27
C LYS A 79 16.78 -6.72 -2.48
N PHE A 80 15.89 -5.74 -2.37
CA PHE A 80 15.44 -4.94 -3.52
C PHE A 80 15.89 -3.48 -3.52
N GLY A 81 16.31 -2.93 -2.38
CA GLY A 81 16.79 -1.56 -2.31
C GLY A 81 15.76 -0.51 -2.68
N LEU A 82 14.49 -0.70 -2.34
CA LEU A 82 13.39 0.16 -2.75
C LEU A 82 13.29 1.47 -1.98
N SER A 83 13.92 1.55 -0.80
CA SER A 83 13.87 2.73 0.06
C SER A 83 15.24 3.00 0.66
N GLY A 84 15.54 4.28 0.89
CA GLY A 84 16.78 4.68 1.55
C GLY A 84 16.87 4.19 2.99
N ARG A 85 15.74 4.01 3.64
CA ARG A 85 15.66 3.42 4.98
C ARG A 85 14.27 2.84 5.24
N VAL A 86 14.21 1.93 6.18
CA VAL A 86 12.97 1.30 6.64
C VAL A 86 12.38 2.14 7.78
N PRO A 87 11.06 2.29 7.88
CA PRO A 87 10.43 2.95 9.03
C PRO A 87 10.85 2.27 10.33
N SER A 88 10.98 3.05 11.41
CA SER A 88 11.28 2.48 12.72
C SER A 88 10.10 1.63 13.22
N LEU A 89 10.39 0.76 14.20
CA LEU A 89 9.34 -0.07 14.81
C LEU A 89 8.22 0.79 15.41
N ASP A 90 8.58 1.88 16.10
CA ASP A 90 7.59 2.79 16.68
C ASP A 90 6.73 3.46 15.60
N SER A 91 7.34 3.88 14.49
CA SER A 91 6.62 4.42 13.35
C SER A 91 5.67 3.39 12.76
N LEU A 92 6.09 2.13 12.63
CA LEU A 92 5.23 1.06 12.13
C LEU A 92 4.03 0.81 13.05
N LYS A 93 4.23 0.84 14.36
CA LYS A 93 3.14 0.71 15.34
C LYS A 93 2.11 1.82 15.17
N ASP A 94 2.56 3.05 14.97
CA ASP A 94 1.68 4.20 14.71
C ASP A 94 0.93 4.04 13.38
N MET A 95 1.62 3.64 12.33
CA MET A 95 1.03 3.41 11.01
C MET A 95 -0.05 2.33 11.06
N ILE A 96 0.21 1.23 11.76
CA ILE A 96 -0.77 0.14 11.93
C ILE A 96 -1.99 0.64 12.72
N SER A 97 -1.77 1.44 13.76
CA SER A 97 -2.86 2.06 14.53
C SER A 97 -3.73 2.96 13.65
N GLN A 98 -3.11 3.76 12.78
CA GLN A 98 -3.84 4.57 11.81
C GLN A 98 -4.65 3.70 10.85
N ALA A 99 -4.05 2.63 10.35
CA ALA A 99 -4.71 1.73 9.41
C ALA A 99 -5.97 1.09 10.00
N LYS A 100 -5.98 0.81 11.30
CA LYS A 100 -7.13 0.21 11.99
C LYS A 100 -8.35 1.12 12.04
N ILE A 101 -8.16 2.43 11.99
CA ILE A 101 -9.26 3.39 12.05
C ILE A 101 -9.66 3.93 10.68
N LEU A 102 -8.88 3.68 9.64
CA LEU A 102 -9.23 4.07 8.28
C LEU A 102 -10.18 3.03 7.66
N GLU A 103 -11.23 3.51 6.99
CA GLU A 103 -12.15 2.61 6.31
C GLU A 103 -11.49 2.00 5.06
N PRO A 104 -11.72 0.70 4.78
CA PRO A 104 -11.27 0.10 3.55
C PRO A 104 -11.87 0.79 2.33
N THR A 105 -11.05 1.13 1.35
CA THR A 105 -11.49 1.81 0.12
C THR A 105 -11.27 0.93 -1.11
N VAL A 106 -10.25 0.04 -1.06
CA VAL A 106 -9.94 -0.85 -2.18
C VAL A 106 -10.63 -2.19 -1.98
N SER A 107 -11.37 -2.63 -3.00
CA SER A 107 -11.97 -3.97 -3.04
C SER A 107 -11.42 -4.75 -4.23
N HIS A 108 -11.27 -6.02 -4.06
CA HIS A 108 -10.80 -6.95 -5.08
C HIS A 108 -11.95 -7.81 -5.60
#